data_e951901a39def808060a766f2ec7aee2
#
_entry.id   e951901a39def808060a766f2ec7aee2
#
_cell.length_a   1.000
_cell.length_b   1.000
_cell.length_c   1.000
_cell.angle_alpha   90.00
_cell.angle_beta   90.00
_cell.angle_gamma   90.00
#
_symmetry.space_group_name_H-M   'P 1'
#
loop_
_entity.id
_entity.type
_entity.pdbx_description
1 polymer ?
#
loop_
_entity_poly.entity_id
_entity_poly.type
_entity_poly.pdbx_seq_one_letter_code
_entity_poly.pdbx_strand_id
1 'polypeptide(L)'
;MQFFTVATPLPPYIPYARFLLGIPLNETARLVYTLILSRIQLSQSNGWVDAEGRVYCRYTIQDLMTDTGKSKSTIVTALDDLEKQGLLFRRRGGAGYANMLYLRVPEITTSDAQKTAPQKTGKPAPNKKNKKNPILNYNYGGDSL
;
A
#
# COMPACT_ATOMS: atom_id res chain seq x y z
N MET A 1 27.41 5.45 -1.16
CA MET A 1 26.57 4.63 -2.05
C MET A 1 27.32 3.40 -2.49
N GLN A 2 26.63 2.31 -2.66
CA GLN A 2 27.24 1.07 -3.06
C GLN A 2 26.36 0.36 -4.08
N PHE A 3 26.94 -0.52 -4.86
CA PHE A 3 26.13 -1.28 -5.82
C PHE A 3 25.28 -2.33 -5.10
N PHE A 4 24.13 -2.61 -5.65
CA PHE A 4 23.27 -3.66 -5.15
C PHE A 4 23.81 -4.99 -5.66
N THR A 5 24.15 -5.90 -4.77
CA THR A 5 24.72 -7.19 -5.12
C THR A 5 23.81 -8.30 -4.61
N VAL A 6 24.15 -9.53 -4.91
CA VAL A 6 23.35 -10.67 -4.44
C VAL A 6 23.33 -10.77 -2.91
N ALA A 7 24.32 -10.19 -2.25
CA ALA A 7 24.39 -10.23 -0.80
C ALA A 7 23.75 -9.01 -0.14
N THR A 8 23.27 -8.05 -0.91
CA THR A 8 22.74 -6.81 -0.36
C THR A 8 21.34 -7.03 0.20
N PRO A 9 21.09 -6.69 1.48
CA PRO A 9 19.73 -6.78 2.00
C PRO A 9 18.87 -5.69 1.40
N LEU A 10 17.57 -5.95 1.31
CA LEU A 10 16.65 -4.94 0.82
C LEU A 10 16.60 -3.77 1.81
N PRO A 11 16.70 -2.54 1.29
CA PRO A 11 16.51 -1.40 2.18
C PRO A 11 15.04 -1.31 2.58
N PRO A 12 14.73 -0.55 3.62
CA PRO A 12 13.32 -0.31 3.97
C PRO A 12 12.57 0.26 2.76
N TYR A 13 11.36 -0.17 2.57
CA TYR A 13 10.56 0.27 1.44
C TYR A 13 9.08 0.29 1.82
N ILE A 14 8.29 0.96 0.99
CA ILE A 14 6.84 0.99 1.16
C ILE A 14 6.20 0.23 0.01
N PRO A 15 5.03 -0.40 0.25
CA PRO A 15 4.40 -1.21 -0.79
C PRO A 15 3.70 -0.36 -1.84
N TYR A 16 4.06 -0.51 -3.08
CA TYR A 16 3.42 0.20 -4.18
C TYR A 16 2.49 -0.77 -4.89
N ALA A 17 1.19 -0.52 -4.80
CA ALA A 17 0.22 -1.42 -5.41
C ALA A 17 0.26 -1.30 -6.93
N ARG A 18 0.42 -2.42 -7.58
CA ARG A 18 0.61 -2.43 -9.02
C ARG A 18 -0.55 -1.84 -9.79
N PHE A 19 -1.78 -2.03 -9.31
CA PHE A 19 -2.95 -1.53 -10.02
C PHE A 19 -2.94 -0.01 -10.19
N LEU A 20 -2.17 0.70 -9.34
CA LEU A 20 -2.10 2.15 -9.44
C LEU A 20 -1.53 2.61 -10.78
N LEU A 21 -0.73 1.77 -11.42
CA LEU A 21 -0.14 2.11 -12.71
C LEU A 21 -1.19 2.26 -13.80
N GLY A 22 -2.34 1.61 -13.63
CA GLY A 22 -3.42 1.68 -14.61
C GLY A 22 -4.54 2.65 -14.25
N ILE A 23 -4.41 3.37 -13.15
CA ILE A 23 -5.43 4.33 -12.72
C ILE A 23 -5.00 5.74 -13.14
N PRO A 24 -5.90 6.57 -13.67
CA PRO A 24 -5.51 7.93 -14.09
C PRO A 24 -5.32 8.86 -12.90
N LEU A 25 -4.16 8.78 -12.29
CA LEU A 25 -3.77 9.58 -11.15
C LEU A 25 -2.39 10.18 -11.42
N ASN A 26 -2.10 11.33 -10.82
CA ASN A 26 -0.73 11.85 -10.90
C ASN A 26 0.14 11.13 -9.88
N GLU A 27 1.44 11.39 -9.95
CA GLU A 27 2.39 10.71 -9.09
C GLU A 27 2.19 11.00 -7.61
N THR A 28 1.79 12.22 -7.28
CA THR A 28 1.58 12.57 -5.88
C THR A 28 0.41 11.76 -5.30
N ALA A 29 -0.68 11.61 -6.07
CA ALA A 29 -1.81 10.83 -5.59
C ALA A 29 -1.42 9.36 -5.39
N ARG A 30 -0.63 8.82 -6.31
CA ARG A 30 -0.13 7.44 -6.18
C ARG A 30 0.76 7.28 -4.96
N LEU A 31 1.63 8.26 -4.72
CA LEU A 31 2.50 8.24 -3.55
C LEU A 31 1.68 8.31 -2.27
N VAL A 32 0.69 9.19 -2.23
CA VAL A 32 -0.17 9.33 -1.05
C VAL A 32 -0.91 8.01 -0.77
N TYR A 33 -1.48 7.39 -1.81
CA TYR A 33 -2.13 6.09 -1.64
C TYR A 33 -1.14 5.08 -1.06
N THR A 34 0.09 5.06 -1.59
CA THR A 34 1.11 4.12 -1.16
C THR A 34 1.47 4.31 0.31
N LEU A 35 1.58 5.56 0.76
CA LEU A 35 1.89 5.84 2.15
C LEU A 35 0.73 5.42 3.06
N ILE A 36 -0.50 5.70 2.63
CA ILE A 36 -1.67 5.27 3.39
C ILE A 36 -1.73 3.75 3.45
N LEU A 37 -1.45 3.06 2.34
CA LEU A 37 -1.44 1.60 2.31
C LEU A 37 -0.44 1.04 3.31
N SER A 38 0.71 1.67 3.43
CA SER A 38 1.72 1.24 4.39
C SER A 38 1.16 1.30 5.83
N ARG A 39 0.43 2.37 6.16
CA ARG A 39 -0.20 2.47 7.47
C ARG A 39 -1.36 1.50 7.64
N ILE A 40 -2.12 1.27 6.57
CA ILE A 40 -3.21 0.31 6.60
C ILE A 40 -2.68 -1.09 6.89
N GLN A 41 -1.55 -1.45 6.32
CA GLN A 41 -0.94 -2.75 6.62
C GLN A 41 -0.57 -2.88 8.10
N LEU A 42 -0.05 -1.81 8.68
CA LEU A 42 0.26 -1.82 10.09
C LEU A 42 -1.00 -1.91 10.94
N SER A 43 -2.05 -1.16 10.56
CA SER A 43 -3.35 -1.23 11.25
C SER A 43 -3.94 -2.64 11.16
N GLN A 44 -3.80 -3.27 10.00
CA GLN A 44 -4.30 -4.63 9.80
C GLN A 44 -3.59 -5.59 10.76
N SER A 45 -2.27 -5.47 10.89
CA SER A 45 -1.52 -6.29 11.82
C SER A 45 -1.92 -6.04 13.26
N ASN A 46 -2.30 -4.82 13.60
CA ASN A 46 -2.69 -4.46 14.95
C ASN A 46 -4.17 -4.68 15.23
N GLY A 47 -4.94 -5.10 14.24
CA GLY A 47 -6.37 -5.33 14.43
C GLY A 47 -7.21 -4.07 14.54
N TRP A 48 -6.75 -2.95 13.97
CA TRP A 48 -7.49 -1.70 14.03
C TRP A 48 -8.56 -1.70 12.94
N VAL A 49 -9.75 -2.14 13.30
CA VAL A 49 -10.88 -2.24 12.39
C VAL A 49 -12.08 -1.54 13.00
N ASP A 50 -13.00 -1.12 12.15
CA ASP A 50 -14.24 -0.52 12.63
C ASP A 50 -15.28 -1.61 12.94
N ALA A 51 -16.49 -1.18 13.29
CA ALA A 51 -17.55 -2.11 13.65
C ALA A 51 -17.93 -3.07 12.53
N GLU A 52 -17.64 -2.71 11.29
CA GLU A 52 -17.93 -3.54 10.13
C GLU A 52 -16.73 -4.36 9.67
N GLY A 53 -15.65 -4.35 10.44
CA GLY A 53 -14.45 -5.11 10.11
C GLY A 53 -13.57 -4.48 9.06
N ARG A 54 -13.80 -3.20 8.72
CA ARG A 54 -12.97 -2.53 7.73
C ARG A 54 -11.75 -1.91 8.41
N VAL A 55 -10.58 -2.14 7.82
CA VAL A 55 -9.32 -1.61 8.37
C VAL A 55 -9.24 -0.13 8.05
N TYR A 56 -8.82 0.65 9.02
CA TYR A 56 -8.61 2.09 8.83
C TYR A 56 -7.29 2.52 9.46
N CYS A 57 -6.83 3.69 9.06
CA CYS A 57 -5.69 4.31 9.72
C CYS A 57 -5.99 5.80 9.92
N ARG A 58 -5.14 6.42 10.73
CA ARG A 58 -5.19 7.87 10.93
C ARG A 58 -3.90 8.44 10.39
N TYR A 59 -4.03 9.39 9.46
CA TYR A 59 -2.88 9.96 8.80
C TYR A 59 -3.25 11.41 8.51
N THR A 60 -2.64 12.33 9.20
CA THR A 60 -3.00 13.73 9.06
C THR A 60 -2.41 14.31 7.79
N ILE A 61 -3.01 15.41 7.32
CA ILE A 61 -2.47 16.13 6.19
C ILE A 61 -1.06 16.61 6.51
N GLN A 62 -0.83 17.07 7.74
CA GLN A 62 0.50 17.52 8.15
C GLN A 62 1.52 16.39 8.05
N ASP A 63 1.15 15.20 8.49
CA ASP A 63 2.06 14.05 8.40
C ASP A 63 2.35 13.69 6.94
N LEU A 64 1.33 13.76 6.09
CA LEU A 64 1.54 13.50 4.67
C LEU A 64 2.46 14.55 4.04
N MET A 65 2.30 15.81 4.43
CA MET A 65 3.18 16.88 3.97
C MET A 65 4.62 16.60 4.39
N THR A 66 4.80 16.22 5.64
CA THR A 66 6.14 15.94 6.16
C THR A 66 6.78 14.76 5.43
N ASP A 67 6.02 13.69 5.22
CA ASP A 67 6.57 12.47 4.62
C ASP A 67 6.85 12.63 3.13
N THR A 68 6.08 13.47 2.43
CA THR A 68 6.24 13.62 0.98
C THR A 68 7.05 14.84 0.59
N GLY A 69 7.18 15.82 1.50
CA GLY A 69 7.79 17.10 1.16
C GLY A 69 6.90 17.98 0.28
N LYS A 70 5.60 17.65 0.19
CA LYS A 70 4.68 18.41 -0.67
C LYS A 70 3.89 19.42 0.14
N SER A 71 3.34 20.42 -0.56
CA SER A 71 2.53 21.45 0.10
C SER A 71 1.17 20.91 0.49
N LYS A 72 0.49 21.66 1.38
CA LYS A 72 -0.85 21.28 1.82
C LYS A 72 -1.81 21.19 0.65
N SER A 73 -1.80 22.16 -0.25
CA SER A 73 -2.73 22.15 -1.38
C SER A 73 -2.49 20.94 -2.28
N THR A 74 -1.25 20.57 -2.48
CA THR A 74 -0.91 19.40 -3.29
C THR A 74 -1.43 18.12 -2.64
N ILE A 75 -1.27 18.00 -1.31
CA ILE A 75 -1.77 16.83 -0.59
C ILE A 75 -3.30 16.78 -0.62
N VAL A 76 -3.96 17.91 -0.39
CA VAL A 76 -5.43 17.96 -0.42
C VAL A 76 -5.95 17.54 -1.80
N THR A 77 -5.32 18.06 -2.86
CA THR A 77 -5.71 17.67 -4.22
C THR A 77 -5.52 16.18 -4.46
N ALA A 78 -4.40 15.63 -3.96
CA ALA A 78 -4.14 14.19 -4.11
C ALA A 78 -5.21 13.36 -3.40
N LEU A 79 -5.58 13.75 -2.18
CA LEU A 79 -6.61 13.03 -1.44
C LEU A 79 -7.97 13.12 -2.16
N ASP A 80 -8.30 14.29 -2.69
CA ASP A 80 -9.54 14.47 -3.43
C ASP A 80 -9.55 13.60 -4.69
N ASP A 81 -8.45 13.54 -5.39
CA ASP A 81 -8.33 12.71 -6.60
C ASP A 81 -8.50 11.24 -6.28
N LEU A 82 -7.93 10.79 -5.17
CA LEU A 82 -8.10 9.40 -4.74
C LEU A 82 -9.56 9.11 -4.42
N GLU A 83 -10.26 10.04 -3.78
CA GLU A 83 -11.67 9.87 -3.50
C GLU A 83 -12.49 9.82 -4.79
N LYS A 84 -12.15 10.66 -5.76
CA LYS A 84 -12.86 10.66 -7.03
C LYS A 84 -12.68 9.34 -7.78
N GLN A 85 -11.54 8.71 -7.64
CA GLN A 85 -11.30 7.41 -8.27
C GLN A 85 -11.89 6.25 -7.45
N GLY A 86 -12.50 6.55 -6.31
CA GLY A 86 -13.10 5.51 -5.48
C GLY A 86 -12.10 4.70 -4.68
N LEU A 87 -10.87 5.18 -4.55
CA LEU A 87 -9.82 4.45 -3.87
C LEU A 87 -9.65 4.82 -2.41
N LEU A 88 -10.22 5.95 -2.01
CA LEU A 88 -10.09 6.45 -0.65
C LEU A 88 -11.45 6.84 -0.12
N PHE A 89 -11.72 6.49 1.12
CA PHE A 89 -12.90 6.96 1.84
C PHE A 89 -12.41 7.57 3.15
N ARG A 90 -12.83 8.80 3.43
CA ARG A 90 -12.46 9.49 4.66
C ARG A 90 -13.68 9.62 5.53
N ARG A 91 -13.53 9.25 6.81
CA ARG A 91 -14.58 9.46 7.80
C ARG A 91 -14.04 10.44 8.82
N ARG A 92 -14.85 11.44 9.17
CA ARG A 92 -14.43 12.44 10.13
C ARG A 92 -14.15 11.79 11.47
N GLY A 93 -13.04 12.13 12.08
CA GLY A 93 -12.72 11.70 13.43
C GLY A 93 -13.52 12.52 14.43
N GLY A 94 -13.57 12.07 15.67
CA GLY A 94 -14.19 12.85 16.73
C GLY A 94 -13.36 14.08 17.04
N ALA A 95 -13.86 14.89 17.95
CA ALA A 95 -13.16 16.10 18.35
C ALA A 95 -11.75 15.76 18.82
N GLY A 96 -10.76 16.44 18.28
CA GLY A 96 -9.38 16.22 18.65
C GLY A 96 -8.70 15.03 17.96
N TYR A 97 -9.39 14.33 17.08
CA TYR A 97 -8.80 13.17 16.40
C TYR A 97 -8.70 13.41 14.91
N ALA A 98 -7.65 12.85 14.30
CA ALA A 98 -7.49 12.88 12.85
C ALA A 98 -8.61 12.08 12.20
N ASN A 99 -8.89 12.39 10.93
CA ASN A 99 -9.87 11.62 10.18
C ASN A 99 -9.42 10.17 10.04
N MET A 100 -10.40 9.29 9.96
CA MET A 100 -10.14 7.88 9.68
C MET A 100 -10.08 7.71 8.18
N LEU A 101 -9.03 7.07 7.71
CA LEU A 101 -8.83 6.85 6.29
C LEU A 101 -8.99 5.36 5.98
N TYR A 102 -9.81 5.08 4.99
CA TYR A 102 -10.05 3.72 4.52
C TYR A 102 -9.60 3.64 3.07
N LEU A 103 -8.89 2.60 2.72
CA LEU A 103 -8.52 2.40 1.33
C LEU A 103 -9.45 1.39 0.71
N ARG A 104 -9.72 1.61 -0.57
CA ARG A 104 -10.46 0.64 -1.37
C ARG A 104 -9.50 0.10 -2.42
N VAL A 105 -9.70 -1.13 -2.78
CA VAL A 105 -8.88 -1.81 -3.77
C VAL A 105 -9.81 -2.39 -4.84
N PRO A 106 -9.32 -2.53 -6.07
CA PRO A 106 -10.11 -3.17 -7.10
C PRO A 106 -10.34 -4.63 -6.72
N GLU A 107 -11.40 -5.22 -7.23
CA GLU A 107 -11.60 -6.63 -7.02
C GLU A 107 -10.49 -7.41 -7.70
N ILE A 108 -9.98 -8.42 -7.00
CA ILE A 108 -8.87 -9.20 -7.49
C ILE A 108 -9.40 -10.46 -8.14
N THR A 109 -8.90 -10.77 -9.33
CA THR A 109 -9.29 -12.00 -10.02
C THR A 109 -8.70 -13.19 -9.27
N THR A 110 -9.23 -14.37 -9.57
CA THR A 110 -8.74 -15.58 -8.94
C THR A 110 -7.22 -15.73 -9.12
N SER A 111 -6.72 -15.44 -10.30
CA SER A 111 -5.29 -15.59 -10.53
C SER A 111 -4.48 -14.60 -9.70
N ASP A 112 -4.96 -13.39 -9.54
CA ASP A 112 -4.27 -12.41 -8.72
C ASP A 112 -4.34 -12.80 -7.25
N ALA A 113 -5.46 -13.32 -6.81
CA ALA A 113 -5.61 -13.76 -5.44
C ALA A 113 -4.64 -14.90 -5.14
N GLN A 114 -4.41 -15.77 -6.08
CA GLN A 114 -3.47 -16.83 -5.86
C GLN A 114 -2.06 -16.32 -5.63
N LYS A 115 -1.71 -15.22 -6.25
CA LYS A 115 -0.38 -14.67 -6.03
C LYS A 115 -0.22 -14.14 -4.63
N THR A 116 -1.30 -13.69 -4.03
CA THR A 116 -1.18 -13.14 -2.69
C THR A 116 -1.51 -14.12 -1.62
N ALA A 117 -2.35 -15.09 -1.94
CA ALA A 117 -2.80 -16.02 -0.93
C ALA A 117 -1.69 -16.71 -0.19
N PRO A 118 -0.66 -17.08 -0.84
CA PRO A 118 0.36 -17.81 -0.15
C PRO A 118 0.87 -17.16 1.04
N GLN A 119 0.76 -15.94 1.17
CA GLN A 119 1.24 -15.40 2.29
C GLN A 119 0.44 -15.57 3.37
N LYS A 120 -0.70 -15.89 3.32
CA LYS A 120 -1.38 -15.98 4.45
C LYS A 120 -1.35 -17.19 4.99
N THR A 121 -1.39 -17.97 4.63
CA THR A 121 -1.51 -19.07 5.36
C THR A 121 -0.33 -19.63 5.67
N GLY A 122 0.22 -19.25 5.63
CA GLY A 122 1.23 -19.79 5.99
C GLY A 122 1.66 -20.84 6.37
N LYS A 123 1.48 -21.10 6.46
CA LYS A 123 1.93 -21.96 6.77
C LYS A 123 2.72 -22.36 6.31
N PRO A 124 2.86 -22.27 6.19
CA PRO A 124 3.71 -22.49 5.89
C PRO A 124 4.44 -22.90 5.37
N ALA A 125 4.40 -22.77 5.21
CA ALA A 125 5.15 -23.04 4.82
C ALA A 125 5.88 -23.26 4.34
N PRO A 126 6.02 -23.40 4.25
CA PRO A 126 6.91 -23.45 3.80
C PRO A 126 7.56 -23.57 3.03
N ASN A 127 7.48 -23.27 2.74
CA ASN A 127 8.05 -23.26 2.06
C ASN A 127 8.89 -23.27 1.51
N LYS A 128 8.75 -23.12 1.58
CA LYS A 128 9.54 -22.98 1.21
C LYS A 128 10.29 -23.14 0.47
N LYS A 129 10.09 -23.09 0.18
CA LYS A 129 10.74 -23.07 -0.45
C LYS A 129 11.10 -22.78 -1.31
N ASN A 130 10.79 -22.33 -1.54
CA ASN A 130 11.06 -21.94 -2.31
C ASN A 130 11.67 -21.54 -2.76
N LYS A 131 11.43 -21.27 -2.49
CA LYS A 131 12.07 -20.76 -2.82
C LYS A 131 12.61 -20.56 -3.59
N LYS A 132 12.32 -20.44 -3.89
CA LYS A 132 12.76 -20.11 -4.60
C LYS A 132 12.65 -19.56 -5.27
N ASN A 133 12.10 -19.11 -5.26
CA ASN A 133 11.91 -18.43 -5.87
C ASN A 133 11.85 -17.89 -6.19
N PRO A 134 11.69 -17.74 -6.10
CA PRO A 134 11.52 -17.05 -6.49
C PRO A 134 11.56 -16.38 -6.87
N ILE A 135 11.25 -15.99 -6.79
CA ILE A 135 11.32 -15.34 -7.21
C ILE A 135 11.31 -15.06 -7.88
N LEU A 136 11.14 -14.84 -8.01
CA LEU A 136 11.22 -14.51 -8.66
C LEU A 136 11.13 -14.42 -9.45
N ASN A 137 10.92 -14.36 -9.56
CA ASN A 137 10.96 -14.17 -10.28
C ASN A 137 10.73 -13.69 -10.87
N TYR A 138 10.43 -13.19 -10.74
CA TYR A 138 10.41 -12.43 -11.18
C TYR A 138 10.53 -12.23 -12.13
N ASN A 139 10.38 -12.17 -12.48
CA ASN A 139 10.46 -11.84 -13.30
C ASN A 139 10.31 -11.38 -13.79
N TYR A 140 10.02 -10.87 -13.68
CA TYR A 140 10.15 -10.13 -14.10
C TYR A 140 10.35 -10.08 -14.84
N GLY A 141 10.18 -9.99 -14.77
CA GLY A 141 10.25 -9.74 -15.52
C GLY A 141 10.38 -9.84 -16.09
N GLY A 142 10.34 -9.81 -16.19
CA GLY A 142 10.42 -9.67 -16.85
C GLY A 142 10.54 -9.60 -17.26
N ASP A 143 10.30 -9.43 -17.28
CA ASP A 143 10.45 -9.19 -17.62
C ASP A 143 10.91 -8.96 -17.87
N SER A 144 10.93 -8.56 -17.61
CA SER A 144 11.36 -8.18 -17.77
C SER A 144 11.88 -8.00 -18.02
N LEU A 145 11.80 -7.65 -18.03
CA LEU A 145 12.41 -7.33 -18.21
C LEU A 145 12.71 -7.42 -18.58
#